data_c773a0537f9026574ab595beefc341a3
#
_entry.id   c773a0537f9026574ab595beefc341a3
#
_cell.length_a   1.000
_cell.length_b   1.000
_cell.length_c   1.000
_cell.angle_alpha   90.00
_cell.angle_beta   90.00
_cell.angle_gamma   90.00
#
_symmetry.space_group_name_H-M   'P 1'
#
loop_
_entity.id
_entity.type
_entity.pdbx_description
1 polymer ?
#
loop_
_entity_poly.entity_id
_entity_poly.type
_entity_poly.pdbx_seq_one_letter_code
_entity_poly.pdbx_strand_id
1 'polypeptide(L)'
;MKLPSFSIGLVWKELRRFESLDLIERSIVFYAENKASMNHFKSLIDELTEKMNLDICYVTSVIDDPMLTSKNQKIKSFYIGDSSARTKFFLTLKARILVMDMPDLDKFHIKRSKIYPVHYIYIFHSMFSVHSYLRQGAIDNYDTIFCVGPHHVNEIRETEKVYGLKPKNLVLYGYGRLDTLLEQKKNFQQTNFDLKDLILITPSYGENNLLETCGIKMIDILLKSNFKVMLRPHFKTFRDSAKLIDIIKKRFEGNTDFILEKGVIPPNLFHNSQCMISDWSGISLEYAFTFERSVIFIDVPKKILNPNSNDISLEPIEISIRDKIGHILSPNTLEKLPDLIRDLDKNDQKINEQIKEIRSKTVYNVGESAVVGAKYIQQLIEKFNSN
;
A
#
# COMPACT_ATOMS: atom_id res chain seq x y z
N MET A 1 -21.10 -3.67 -15.93
CA MET A 1 -22.33 -3.34 -15.17
C MET A 1 -22.61 -1.87 -15.42
N LYS A 2 -23.75 -1.51 -16.08
CA LYS A 2 -24.11 -0.10 -16.28
C LYS A 2 -24.50 0.49 -14.93
N LEU A 3 -23.83 1.56 -14.51
CA LEU A 3 -24.21 2.32 -13.31
C LEU A 3 -25.65 2.82 -13.45
N PRO A 4 -26.47 2.77 -12.40
CA PRO A 4 -27.81 3.33 -12.44
C PRO A 4 -27.73 4.83 -12.76
N SER A 5 -28.70 5.35 -13.53
CA SER A 5 -28.79 6.77 -13.93
C SER A 5 -28.74 7.75 -12.75
N PHE A 6 -29.08 7.30 -11.56
CA PHE A 6 -28.99 8.06 -10.29
C PHE A 6 -27.54 8.42 -9.91
N SER A 7 -26.55 7.61 -10.28
CA SER A 7 -25.14 7.87 -9.95
C SER A 7 -24.53 8.98 -10.82
N ILE A 8 -24.98 9.13 -12.06
CA ILE A 8 -24.44 10.15 -12.98
C ILE A 8 -24.79 11.56 -12.49
N GLY A 9 -26.02 11.79 -12.07
CA GLY A 9 -26.44 13.08 -11.52
C GLY A 9 -25.67 13.46 -10.25
N LEU A 10 -25.38 12.46 -9.38
CA LEU A 10 -24.67 12.66 -8.13
C LEU A 10 -23.22 13.09 -8.38
N VAL A 11 -22.46 12.41 -9.23
CA VAL A 11 -21.03 12.75 -9.47
C VAL A 11 -20.88 14.16 -10.04
N TRP A 12 -21.79 14.60 -10.92
CA TRP A 12 -21.77 15.95 -11.46
C TRP A 12 -22.20 17.02 -10.44
N LYS A 13 -23.12 16.68 -9.53
CA LYS A 13 -23.50 17.54 -8.41
C LYS A 13 -22.30 17.73 -7.46
N GLU A 14 -21.64 16.66 -7.09
CA GLU A 14 -20.48 16.68 -6.20
C GLU A 14 -19.29 17.41 -6.84
N LEU A 15 -19.04 17.20 -8.12
CA LEU A 15 -18.02 17.96 -8.84
C LEU A 15 -18.30 19.47 -8.82
N ARG A 16 -19.56 19.89 -9.11
CA ARG A 16 -19.96 21.30 -9.02
C ARG A 16 -19.82 21.86 -7.62
N ARG A 17 -20.15 21.06 -6.58
CA ARG A 17 -19.96 21.46 -5.18
C ARG A 17 -18.47 21.67 -4.86
N PHE A 18 -17.58 20.84 -5.36
CA PHE A 18 -16.15 21.05 -5.27
C PHE A 18 -15.69 22.30 -6.04
N GLU A 19 -16.15 22.47 -7.27
CA GLU A 19 -15.80 23.62 -8.12
C GLU A 19 -16.27 24.97 -7.55
N SER A 20 -17.35 24.98 -6.73
CA SER A 20 -17.89 26.18 -6.08
C SER A 20 -17.13 26.64 -4.86
N LEU A 21 -16.22 25.83 -4.32
CA LEU A 21 -15.33 26.24 -3.24
C LEU A 21 -14.35 27.31 -3.72
N ASP A 22 -13.95 28.21 -2.83
CA ASP A 22 -12.85 29.11 -3.15
C ASP A 22 -11.49 28.37 -3.19
N LEU A 23 -10.45 29.06 -3.63
CA LEU A 23 -9.12 28.45 -3.77
C LEU A 23 -8.48 28.11 -2.42
N ILE A 24 -8.84 28.86 -1.36
CA ILE A 24 -8.31 28.63 -0.01
C ILE A 24 -8.89 27.31 0.53
N GLU A 25 -10.20 27.15 0.42
CA GLU A 25 -10.92 25.96 0.88
C GLU A 25 -10.47 24.66 0.18
N ARG A 26 -10.03 24.74 -1.08
CA ARG A 26 -9.52 23.59 -1.87
C ARG A 26 -8.01 23.66 -2.13
N SER A 27 -7.28 24.33 -1.25
CA SER A 27 -5.82 24.44 -1.39
C SER A 27 -5.13 23.06 -1.34
N ILE A 28 -5.58 22.18 -0.46
CA ILE A 28 -5.02 20.84 -0.27
C ILE A 28 -6.09 19.81 -0.66
N VAL A 29 -5.80 19.04 -1.69
CA VAL A 29 -6.70 18.00 -2.19
C VAL A 29 -6.02 16.64 -2.09
N PHE A 30 -6.72 15.65 -1.55
CA PHE A 30 -6.36 14.24 -1.62
C PHE A 30 -7.28 13.56 -2.62
N TYR A 31 -6.72 12.75 -3.51
CA TYR A 31 -7.52 11.94 -4.42
C TYR A 31 -7.31 10.46 -4.18
N ALA A 32 -8.40 9.74 -3.91
CA ALA A 32 -8.45 8.29 -3.72
C ALA A 32 -9.18 7.60 -4.88
N GLU A 33 -8.47 6.76 -5.63
CA GLU A 33 -9.09 5.96 -6.70
C GLU A 33 -9.81 4.74 -6.15
N ASN A 34 -9.34 4.20 -5.03
CA ASN A 34 -9.88 2.99 -4.42
C ASN A 34 -9.85 3.07 -2.88
N LYS A 35 -10.53 2.13 -2.21
CA LYS A 35 -10.62 2.11 -0.75
C LYS A 35 -9.27 1.96 -0.02
N ALA A 36 -8.28 1.37 -0.69
CA ALA A 36 -6.98 1.15 -0.07
C ALA A 36 -6.15 2.43 0.04
N SER A 37 -6.42 3.45 -0.80
CA SER A 37 -5.72 4.74 -0.77
C SER A 37 -5.76 5.39 0.61
N MET A 38 -6.88 5.25 1.33
CA MET A 38 -7.01 5.79 2.69
C MET A 38 -6.00 5.19 3.68
N ASN A 39 -5.56 3.95 3.47
CA ASN A 39 -4.53 3.35 4.32
C ASN A 39 -3.19 4.11 4.26
N HIS A 40 -2.93 4.81 3.16
CA HIS A 40 -1.70 5.55 2.92
C HIS A 40 -1.83 7.03 3.26
N PHE A 41 -3.07 7.56 3.25
CA PHE A 41 -3.34 8.97 3.51
C PHE A 41 -3.69 9.26 4.96
N LYS A 42 -4.26 8.27 5.69
CA LYS A 42 -4.91 8.50 6.98
C LYS A 42 -4.04 9.27 7.97
N SER A 43 -2.84 8.80 8.26
CA SER A 43 -1.97 9.45 9.23
C SER A 43 -1.63 10.90 8.83
N LEU A 44 -1.39 11.14 7.53
CA LEU A 44 -1.09 12.47 7.02
C LEU A 44 -2.31 13.40 7.07
N ILE A 45 -3.51 12.89 6.75
CA ILE A 45 -4.76 13.64 6.84
C ILE A 45 -5.04 14.00 8.30
N ASP A 46 -4.91 13.05 9.21
CA ASP A 46 -5.12 13.27 10.65
C ASP A 46 -4.15 14.34 11.17
N GLU A 47 -2.87 14.28 10.82
CA GLU A 47 -1.87 15.28 11.21
C GLU A 47 -2.22 16.69 10.69
N LEU A 48 -2.57 16.81 9.40
CA LEU A 48 -2.98 18.07 8.79
C LEU A 48 -4.23 18.66 9.44
N THR A 49 -5.25 17.83 9.68
CA THR A 49 -6.57 18.31 10.10
C THR A 49 -6.70 18.45 11.61
N GLU A 50 -6.19 17.48 12.39
CA GLU A 50 -6.37 17.43 13.85
C GLU A 50 -5.26 18.15 14.61
N LYS A 51 -4.01 18.12 14.10
CA LYS A 51 -2.86 18.74 14.77
C LYS A 51 -2.55 20.12 14.22
N MET A 52 -2.52 20.27 12.89
CA MET A 52 -2.22 21.56 12.25
C MET A 52 -3.46 22.40 11.98
N ASN A 53 -4.67 21.88 12.22
CA ASN A 53 -5.96 22.56 12.03
C ASN A 53 -6.18 23.09 10.59
N LEU A 54 -5.63 22.41 9.58
CA LEU A 54 -5.76 22.77 8.18
C LEU A 54 -6.99 22.11 7.55
N ASP A 55 -7.67 22.84 6.67
CA ASP A 55 -8.78 22.32 5.89
C ASP A 55 -8.25 21.54 4.68
N ILE A 56 -8.88 20.40 4.37
CA ILE A 56 -8.58 19.59 3.18
C ILE A 56 -9.85 19.25 2.41
N CYS A 57 -9.69 19.00 1.11
CA CYS A 57 -10.68 18.34 0.29
C CYS A 57 -10.26 16.88 0.06
N TYR A 58 -11.17 15.96 0.33
CA TYR A 58 -11.00 14.54 0.02
C TYR A 58 -11.90 14.17 -1.15
N VAL A 59 -11.31 13.82 -2.28
CA VAL A 59 -12.02 13.49 -3.51
C VAL A 59 -11.83 12.01 -3.80
N THR A 60 -12.92 11.28 -4.01
CA THR A 60 -12.88 9.83 -4.19
C THR A 60 -13.67 9.35 -5.39
N SER A 61 -13.17 8.28 -6.03
CA SER A 61 -13.90 7.52 -7.05
C SER A 61 -14.74 6.37 -6.49
N VAL A 62 -14.74 6.19 -5.16
CA VAL A 62 -15.41 5.09 -4.47
C VAL A 62 -16.72 5.55 -3.86
N ILE A 63 -17.84 4.96 -4.28
CA ILE A 63 -19.19 5.38 -3.85
C ILE A 63 -19.47 5.11 -2.35
N ASP A 64 -18.87 4.07 -1.80
CA ASP A 64 -19.01 3.65 -0.40
C ASP A 64 -17.72 3.91 0.41
N ASP A 65 -16.98 4.95 0.03
CA ASP A 65 -15.79 5.39 0.78
C ASP A 65 -16.21 5.95 2.15
N PRO A 66 -15.66 5.41 3.25
CA PRO A 66 -16.01 5.89 4.59
C PRO A 66 -15.75 7.39 4.81
N MET A 67 -14.81 7.97 4.08
CA MET A 67 -14.50 9.40 4.18
C MET A 67 -15.62 10.31 3.69
N LEU A 68 -16.55 9.80 2.87
CA LEU A 68 -17.72 10.57 2.44
C LEU A 68 -18.67 10.93 3.60
N THR A 69 -18.58 10.18 4.71
CA THR A 69 -19.36 10.39 5.93
C THR A 69 -18.51 10.81 7.13
N SER A 70 -17.29 11.32 6.87
CA SER A 70 -16.40 11.82 7.91
C SER A 70 -17.07 12.90 8.76
N LYS A 71 -16.93 12.81 10.09
CA LYS A 71 -17.42 13.83 11.05
C LYS A 71 -16.39 14.94 11.29
N ASN A 72 -15.18 14.82 10.76
CA ASN A 72 -14.15 15.84 10.91
C ASN A 72 -14.52 17.05 10.05
N GLN A 73 -14.82 18.18 10.68
CA GLN A 73 -15.24 19.42 10.01
C GLN A 73 -14.16 20.03 9.11
N LYS A 74 -12.90 19.63 9.29
CA LYS A 74 -11.77 20.05 8.46
C LYS A 74 -11.66 19.28 7.14
N ILE A 75 -12.53 18.27 6.94
CA ILE A 75 -12.50 17.42 5.75
C ILE A 75 -13.76 17.64 4.93
N LYS A 76 -13.63 18.18 3.74
CA LYS A 76 -14.71 18.28 2.77
C LYS A 76 -14.59 17.15 1.75
N SER A 77 -15.50 16.19 1.80
CA SER A 77 -15.44 14.98 0.96
C SER A 77 -16.37 15.07 -0.25
N PHE A 78 -15.91 14.53 -1.40
CA PHE A 78 -16.59 14.59 -2.69
C PHE A 78 -16.48 13.28 -3.44
N TYR A 79 -17.60 12.74 -3.91
CA TYR A 79 -17.65 11.58 -4.77
C TYR A 79 -17.72 11.98 -6.24
N ILE A 80 -16.73 11.64 -7.04
CA ILE A 80 -16.66 11.99 -8.46
C ILE A 80 -16.74 10.78 -9.41
N GLY A 81 -16.81 9.55 -8.87
CA GLY A 81 -16.83 8.33 -9.68
C GLY A 81 -15.55 8.13 -10.50
N ASP A 82 -15.63 7.26 -11.51
CA ASP A 82 -14.49 6.83 -12.32
C ASP A 82 -14.64 7.15 -13.83
N SER A 83 -15.57 8.02 -14.20
CA SER A 83 -15.94 8.32 -15.59
C SER A 83 -15.64 9.77 -15.99
N SER A 84 -16.52 10.38 -16.77
CA SER A 84 -16.35 11.73 -17.34
C SER A 84 -16.19 12.84 -16.31
N ALA A 85 -16.86 12.74 -15.16
CA ALA A 85 -16.70 13.72 -14.08
C ALA A 85 -15.28 13.70 -13.51
N ARG A 86 -14.68 12.52 -13.31
CA ARG A 86 -13.28 12.38 -12.91
C ARG A 86 -12.33 12.98 -13.95
N THR A 87 -12.56 12.68 -15.23
CA THR A 87 -11.73 13.25 -16.31
C THR A 87 -11.80 14.78 -16.30
N LYS A 88 -13.01 15.36 -16.17
CA LYS A 88 -13.17 16.81 -16.05
C LYS A 88 -12.45 17.34 -14.81
N PHE A 89 -12.66 16.71 -13.65
CA PHE A 89 -12.00 17.11 -12.41
C PHE A 89 -10.49 17.31 -12.61
N PHE A 90 -9.79 16.31 -13.14
CA PHE A 90 -8.35 16.41 -13.33
C PHE A 90 -7.94 17.49 -14.34
N LEU A 91 -8.64 17.58 -15.48
CA LEU A 91 -8.32 18.55 -16.53
C LEU A 91 -8.55 20.01 -16.09
N THR A 92 -9.50 20.24 -15.18
CA THR A 92 -9.91 21.58 -14.75
C THR A 92 -9.67 21.85 -13.25
N LEU A 93 -8.86 21.01 -12.59
CA LEU A 93 -8.57 21.15 -11.18
C LEU A 93 -7.92 22.51 -10.90
N LYS A 94 -8.52 23.26 -9.99
CA LYS A 94 -7.95 24.46 -9.38
C LYS A 94 -7.71 24.17 -7.91
N ALA A 95 -6.50 23.78 -7.59
CA ALA A 95 -6.01 23.53 -6.23
C ALA A 95 -4.54 23.95 -6.17
N ARG A 96 -4.02 24.19 -4.99
CA ARG A 96 -2.56 24.44 -4.85
C ARG A 96 -1.79 23.14 -4.85
N ILE A 97 -2.28 22.15 -4.13
CA ILE A 97 -1.64 20.84 -3.95
C ILE A 97 -2.65 19.73 -4.22
N LEU A 98 -2.23 18.72 -4.96
CA LEU A 98 -2.95 17.44 -5.09
C LEU A 98 -2.03 16.32 -4.63
N VAL A 99 -2.50 15.53 -3.65
CA VAL A 99 -1.80 14.36 -3.11
C VAL A 99 -2.47 13.09 -3.61
N MET A 100 -1.70 12.16 -4.17
CA MET A 100 -2.19 10.88 -4.71
C MET A 100 -1.22 9.73 -4.42
N ASP A 101 -1.76 8.50 -4.38
CA ASP A 101 -1.00 7.24 -4.34
C ASP A 101 -1.01 6.50 -5.68
N MET A 102 -1.56 7.12 -6.73
CA MET A 102 -1.65 6.54 -8.06
C MET A 102 -0.43 6.90 -8.90
N PRO A 103 0.26 5.91 -9.48
CA PRO A 103 1.27 6.17 -10.50
C PRO A 103 0.64 6.60 -11.83
N ASP A 104 1.50 6.91 -12.81
CA ASP A 104 1.09 7.19 -14.20
C ASP A 104 0.32 8.50 -14.42
N LEU A 105 0.54 9.50 -13.54
CA LEU A 105 0.03 10.84 -13.78
C LEU A 105 0.44 11.34 -15.18
N ASP A 106 -0.53 11.88 -15.91
CA ASP A 106 -0.41 12.42 -17.26
C ASP A 106 -0.12 11.38 -18.37
N LYS A 107 -0.09 10.09 -18.02
CA LYS A 107 0.12 9.00 -19.00
C LYS A 107 -1.21 8.51 -19.63
N PHE A 108 -2.23 8.24 -18.81
CA PHE A 108 -3.52 7.71 -19.26
C PHE A 108 -4.67 8.70 -19.07
N HIS A 109 -5.69 8.31 -18.31
CA HIS A 109 -6.90 9.09 -18.08
C HIS A 109 -6.75 10.13 -16.97
N ILE A 110 -5.79 9.97 -16.07
CA ILE A 110 -5.48 10.97 -15.04
C ILE A 110 -4.47 11.96 -15.61
N LYS A 111 -4.91 13.18 -15.88
CA LYS A 111 -4.11 14.23 -16.51
C LYS A 111 -3.79 15.33 -15.53
N ARG A 112 -2.67 16.02 -15.72
CA ARG A 112 -2.39 17.27 -15.00
C ARG A 112 -3.42 18.34 -15.41
N SER A 113 -3.75 19.22 -14.48
CA SER A 113 -4.63 20.37 -14.78
C SER A 113 -4.03 21.22 -15.92
N LYS A 114 -4.90 21.62 -16.86
CA LYS A 114 -4.52 22.48 -17.99
C LYS A 114 -4.81 23.96 -17.72
N ILE A 115 -5.53 24.27 -16.63
CA ILE A 115 -6.04 25.62 -16.37
C ILE A 115 -5.47 26.25 -15.12
N TYR A 116 -4.73 25.48 -14.30
CA TYR A 116 -4.14 25.96 -13.06
C TYR A 116 -2.82 25.22 -12.72
N PRO A 117 -1.79 25.91 -12.19
CA PRO A 117 -0.51 25.29 -11.84
C PRO A 117 -0.61 24.54 -10.51
N VAL A 118 -1.20 23.36 -10.53
CA VAL A 118 -1.30 22.48 -9.36
C VAL A 118 0.04 21.83 -9.07
N HIS A 119 0.45 21.76 -7.81
CA HIS A 119 1.61 21.01 -7.35
C HIS A 119 1.19 19.58 -6.99
N TYR A 120 1.76 18.58 -7.65
CA TYR A 120 1.39 17.17 -7.52
C TYR A 120 2.37 16.44 -6.64
N ILE A 121 1.86 15.82 -5.55
CA ILE A 121 2.64 15.01 -4.60
C ILE A 121 2.24 13.54 -4.77
N TYR A 122 3.25 12.68 -4.95
CA TYR A 122 3.07 11.23 -4.96
C TYR A 122 3.42 10.63 -3.60
N ILE A 123 2.52 9.79 -3.05
CA ILE A 123 2.77 8.97 -1.85
C ILE A 123 2.79 7.52 -2.28
N PHE A 124 3.80 6.76 -1.86
CA PHE A 124 3.89 5.34 -2.16
C PHE A 124 2.85 4.52 -1.39
N HIS A 125 2.25 3.56 -2.10
CA HIS A 125 1.35 2.56 -1.53
C HIS A 125 2.05 1.22 -1.22
N SER A 126 3.37 1.16 -1.33
CA SER A 126 4.22 0.02 -1.02
C SER A 126 5.61 0.51 -0.63
N MET A 127 6.32 -0.29 0.17
CA MET A 127 7.72 -0.06 0.52
C MET A 127 8.70 -0.68 -0.50
N PHE A 128 8.19 -1.31 -1.56
CA PHE A 128 9.00 -1.95 -2.58
C PHE A 128 9.74 -0.95 -3.46
N SER A 129 10.70 -1.46 -4.19
CA SER A 129 11.53 -0.75 -5.15
C SER A 129 10.70 0.03 -6.19
N VAL A 130 11.15 1.24 -6.55
CA VAL A 130 10.49 2.08 -7.54
C VAL A 130 10.70 1.50 -8.94
N HIS A 131 11.96 1.25 -9.32
CA HIS A 131 12.33 0.87 -10.69
C HIS A 131 11.91 -0.55 -11.06
N SER A 132 11.76 -1.46 -10.10
CA SER A 132 11.30 -2.83 -10.40
C SER A 132 9.79 -2.97 -10.34
N TYR A 133 9.13 -2.20 -9.47
CA TYR A 133 7.70 -2.32 -9.18
C TYR A 133 6.82 -1.41 -10.04
N LEU A 134 7.26 -0.17 -10.28
CA LEU A 134 6.54 0.77 -11.13
C LEU A 134 7.08 0.72 -12.55
N ARG A 135 6.19 0.85 -13.54
CA ARG A 135 6.62 0.95 -14.94
C ARG A 135 7.47 2.21 -15.15
N GLN A 136 8.31 2.19 -16.16
CA GLN A 136 9.11 3.35 -16.54
C GLN A 136 8.23 4.60 -16.75
N GLY A 137 8.64 5.69 -16.16
CA GLY A 137 7.97 6.98 -16.25
C GLY A 137 6.70 7.12 -15.40
N ALA A 138 6.38 6.15 -14.54
CA ALA A 138 5.16 6.16 -13.74
C ALA A 138 5.04 7.37 -12.78
N ILE A 139 6.16 7.91 -12.33
CA ILE A 139 6.21 9.05 -11.41
C ILE A 139 6.82 10.32 -12.03
N ASP A 140 7.10 10.32 -13.34
CA ASP A 140 7.82 11.42 -13.99
C ASP A 140 7.09 12.75 -13.95
N ASN A 141 5.78 12.73 -13.96
CA ASN A 141 4.93 13.91 -14.01
C ASN A 141 4.50 14.42 -12.63
N TYR A 142 5.09 13.92 -11.55
CA TYR A 142 4.93 14.47 -10.21
C TYR A 142 5.99 15.52 -9.91
N ASP A 143 5.64 16.54 -9.14
CA ASP A 143 6.55 17.61 -8.73
C ASP A 143 7.34 17.21 -7.49
N THR A 144 6.69 16.50 -6.57
CA THR A 144 7.28 16.00 -5.32
C THR A 144 6.95 14.52 -5.11
N ILE A 145 7.93 13.77 -4.61
CA ILE A 145 7.79 12.39 -4.22
C ILE A 145 8.06 12.24 -2.73
N PHE A 146 7.13 11.65 -1.99
CA PHE A 146 7.30 11.28 -0.59
C PHE A 146 7.98 9.91 -0.51
N CYS A 147 9.30 9.91 -0.33
CA CYS A 147 10.13 8.71 -0.33
C CYS A 147 9.98 7.93 0.97
N VAL A 148 9.81 6.61 0.87
CA VAL A 148 9.71 5.71 2.03
C VAL A 148 11.05 5.59 2.76
N GLY A 149 12.12 5.42 2.01
CA GLY A 149 13.45 5.19 2.56
C GLY A 149 14.57 5.50 1.57
N PRO A 150 15.83 5.23 1.95
CA PRO A 150 17.01 5.53 1.12
C PRO A 150 16.97 4.86 -0.26
N HIS A 151 16.42 3.65 -0.35
CA HIS A 151 16.28 2.94 -1.63
C HIS A 151 15.45 3.72 -2.64
N HIS A 152 14.32 4.34 -2.24
CA HIS A 152 13.52 5.17 -3.14
C HIS A 152 14.31 6.38 -3.66
N VAL A 153 15.04 7.05 -2.77
CA VAL A 153 15.85 8.22 -3.17
C VAL A 153 16.92 7.80 -4.17
N ASN A 154 17.66 6.74 -3.89
CA ASN A 154 18.73 6.27 -4.75
C ASN A 154 18.21 5.82 -6.12
N GLU A 155 17.13 5.05 -6.14
CA GLU A 155 16.51 4.54 -7.36
C GLU A 155 15.93 5.66 -8.22
N ILE A 156 15.27 6.65 -7.62
CA ILE A 156 14.71 7.79 -8.36
C ILE A 156 15.85 8.63 -8.95
N ARG A 157 16.91 8.92 -8.19
CA ARG A 157 18.06 9.69 -8.68
C ARG A 157 18.81 8.96 -9.80
N GLU A 158 18.99 7.63 -9.68
CA GLU A 158 19.61 6.86 -10.75
C GLU A 158 18.71 6.80 -12.00
N THR A 159 17.39 6.64 -11.81
CA THR A 159 16.43 6.71 -12.92
C THR A 159 16.47 8.06 -13.64
N GLU A 160 16.50 9.17 -12.89
CA GLU A 160 16.62 10.50 -13.44
C GLU A 160 17.90 10.67 -14.26
N LYS A 161 19.00 10.14 -13.78
CA LYS A 161 20.30 10.17 -14.46
C LYS A 161 20.30 9.33 -15.74
N VAL A 162 19.85 8.06 -15.65
CA VAL A 162 19.84 7.11 -16.78
C VAL A 162 18.96 7.61 -17.93
N TYR A 163 17.80 8.20 -17.60
CA TYR A 163 16.85 8.65 -18.63
C TYR A 163 16.92 10.17 -18.90
N GLY A 164 17.87 10.89 -18.32
CA GLY A 164 18.02 12.36 -18.53
C GLY A 164 16.81 13.16 -18.07
N LEU A 165 16.14 12.74 -16.98
CA LEU A 165 14.92 13.38 -16.50
C LEU A 165 15.24 14.60 -15.62
N LYS A 166 14.31 15.56 -15.60
CA LYS A 166 14.40 16.67 -14.66
C LYS A 166 14.29 16.16 -13.21
N PRO A 167 15.23 16.55 -12.31
CA PRO A 167 15.18 16.14 -10.93
C PRO A 167 13.88 16.57 -10.23
N LYS A 168 13.24 15.62 -9.54
CA LYS A 168 12.06 15.85 -8.71
C LYS A 168 12.43 16.28 -7.32
N ASN A 169 11.50 16.91 -6.65
CA ASN A 169 11.64 17.19 -5.23
C ASN A 169 11.38 15.90 -4.41
N LEU A 170 12.37 15.42 -3.67
CA LEU A 170 12.28 14.22 -2.86
C LEU A 170 12.19 14.60 -1.39
N VAL A 171 11.11 14.20 -0.74
CA VAL A 171 10.92 14.36 0.70
C VAL A 171 11.24 13.04 1.38
N LEU A 172 12.10 13.05 2.38
CA LEU A 172 12.44 11.89 3.20
C LEU A 172 11.30 11.65 4.19
N TYR A 173 10.20 11.04 3.66
CA TYR A 173 8.90 11.01 4.33
C TYR A 173 8.79 9.85 5.32
N GLY A 174 9.00 8.64 4.85
CA GLY A 174 8.70 7.41 5.57
C GLY A 174 7.49 6.68 4.97
N TYR A 175 6.76 5.94 5.81
CA TYR A 175 5.59 5.18 5.35
C TYR A 175 4.43 5.28 6.35
N GLY A 176 3.50 6.19 6.09
CA GLY A 176 2.40 6.51 7.02
C GLY A 176 1.51 5.31 7.38
N ARG A 177 1.37 4.31 6.48
CA ARG A 177 0.67 3.07 6.81
C ARG A 177 1.41 2.25 7.88
N LEU A 178 2.74 2.19 7.85
CA LEU A 178 3.53 1.52 8.88
C LEU A 178 3.34 2.22 10.24
N ASP A 179 3.33 3.55 10.25
CA ASP A 179 3.10 4.32 11.47
C ASP A 179 1.73 4.00 12.07
N THR A 180 0.69 3.96 11.23
CA THR A 180 -0.66 3.55 11.66
C THR A 180 -0.69 2.13 12.23
N LEU A 181 -0.01 1.18 11.59
CA LEU A 181 0.06 -0.21 12.06
C LEU A 181 0.82 -0.34 13.38
N LEU A 182 1.92 0.41 13.55
CA LEU A 182 2.69 0.45 14.79
C LEU A 182 1.89 1.06 15.95
N GLU A 183 1.09 2.09 15.69
CA GLU A 183 0.19 2.68 16.67
C GLU A 183 -0.92 1.69 17.06
N GLN A 184 -1.55 1.05 16.08
CA GLN A 184 -2.56 0.02 16.32
C GLN A 184 -1.99 -1.14 17.15
N LYS A 185 -0.75 -1.59 16.85
CA LYS A 185 -0.06 -2.63 17.61
C LYS A 185 0.02 -2.30 19.11
N LYS A 186 0.26 -1.03 19.49
CA LYS A 186 0.32 -0.61 20.90
C LYS A 186 -1.02 -0.78 21.63
N ASN A 187 -2.13 -0.69 20.90
CA ASN A 187 -3.49 -0.72 21.43
C ASN A 187 -4.12 -2.13 21.41
N PHE A 188 -3.41 -3.14 20.86
CA PHE A 188 -3.93 -4.51 20.86
C PHE A 188 -3.84 -5.10 22.27
N GLN A 189 -5.00 -5.23 22.91
CA GLN A 189 -5.16 -6.13 24.03
C GLN A 189 -5.13 -7.57 23.50
N GLN A 190 -4.45 -8.48 24.20
CA GLN A 190 -4.57 -9.90 23.91
C GLN A 190 -6.03 -10.29 23.93
N THR A 191 -6.62 -10.47 22.76
CA THR A 191 -7.95 -11.06 22.66
C THR A 191 -7.82 -12.55 22.96
N ASN A 192 -8.83 -13.12 23.67
CA ASN A 192 -8.90 -14.52 24.06
C ASN A 192 -9.01 -15.53 22.90
N PHE A 193 -8.65 -15.13 21.69
CA PHE A 193 -8.52 -16.05 20.56
C PHE A 193 -7.14 -16.69 20.63
N ASP A 194 -7.13 -17.96 20.99
CA ASP A 194 -5.93 -18.81 20.89
C ASP A 194 -5.60 -19.05 19.41
N LEU A 195 -4.88 -18.09 18.82
CA LEU A 195 -4.42 -18.14 17.43
C LEU A 195 -2.93 -18.45 17.34
N LYS A 196 -2.38 -19.10 18.38
CA LYS A 196 -0.95 -19.44 18.45
C LYS A 196 -0.44 -20.19 17.21
N ASP A 197 -1.29 -20.95 16.57
CA ASP A 197 -0.94 -21.79 15.42
C ASP A 197 -1.48 -21.23 14.09
N LEU A 198 -1.88 -19.95 14.05
CA LEU A 198 -2.39 -19.32 12.83
C LEU A 198 -1.27 -18.93 11.90
N ILE A 199 -1.27 -19.49 10.70
CA ILE A 199 -0.36 -19.14 9.61
C ILE A 199 -1.11 -18.27 8.59
N LEU A 200 -0.56 -17.09 8.31
CA LEU A 200 -1.08 -16.20 7.28
C LEU A 200 -0.40 -16.48 5.94
N ILE A 201 -1.17 -16.80 4.91
CA ILE A 201 -0.65 -16.94 3.55
C ILE A 201 -1.12 -15.75 2.73
N THR A 202 -0.17 -14.92 2.30
CA THR A 202 -0.45 -13.65 1.60
C THR A 202 0.30 -13.59 0.27
N PRO A 203 -0.19 -14.32 -0.75
CA PRO A 203 0.46 -14.37 -2.05
C PRO A 203 0.36 -13.03 -2.80
N SER A 204 1.34 -12.75 -3.65
CA SER A 204 1.22 -11.72 -4.67
C SER A 204 0.16 -12.10 -5.73
N TYR A 205 -0.11 -11.22 -6.69
CA TYR A 205 -1.00 -11.50 -7.82
C TYR A 205 -0.20 -11.66 -9.12
N GLY A 206 -0.84 -12.22 -10.15
CA GLY A 206 -0.25 -12.46 -11.47
C GLY A 206 0.24 -13.89 -11.63
N GLU A 207 0.84 -14.17 -12.78
CA GLU A 207 1.31 -15.50 -13.14
C GLU A 207 2.47 -15.98 -12.26
N ASN A 208 2.58 -17.28 -12.07
CA ASN A 208 3.64 -17.95 -11.32
C ASN A 208 3.80 -17.48 -9.86
N ASN A 209 2.78 -16.86 -9.28
CA ASN A 209 2.81 -16.54 -7.85
C ASN A 209 2.74 -17.81 -6.99
N LEU A 210 3.00 -17.66 -5.70
CA LEU A 210 2.98 -18.73 -4.71
C LEU A 210 1.70 -19.58 -4.77
N LEU A 211 0.53 -18.95 -4.95
CA LEU A 211 -0.74 -19.65 -4.95
C LEU A 211 -0.89 -20.56 -6.18
N GLU A 212 -0.49 -20.07 -7.35
CA GLU A 212 -0.54 -20.84 -8.61
C GLU A 212 0.51 -21.94 -8.65
N THR A 213 1.71 -21.67 -8.11
CA THR A 213 2.84 -22.60 -8.18
C THR A 213 2.67 -23.76 -7.21
N CYS A 214 2.29 -23.51 -5.96
CA CYS A 214 2.32 -24.54 -4.92
C CYS A 214 1.25 -24.36 -3.82
N GLY A 215 0.31 -23.43 -3.97
CA GLY A 215 -0.61 -23.02 -2.91
C GLY A 215 -1.41 -24.18 -2.32
N ILE A 216 -2.03 -25.02 -3.15
CA ILE A 216 -2.84 -26.18 -2.66
C ILE A 216 -1.99 -27.15 -1.86
N LYS A 217 -0.81 -27.54 -2.41
CA LYS A 217 0.11 -28.49 -1.74
C LYS A 217 0.58 -27.92 -0.40
N MET A 218 0.91 -26.63 -0.36
CA MET A 218 1.36 -25.94 0.85
C MET A 218 0.27 -25.92 1.93
N ILE A 219 -0.97 -25.56 1.57
CA ILE A 219 -2.10 -25.55 2.49
C ILE A 219 -2.36 -26.97 3.04
N ASP A 220 -2.34 -28.00 2.18
CA ASP A 220 -2.50 -29.40 2.59
C ASP A 220 -1.43 -29.80 3.63
N ILE A 221 -0.17 -29.44 3.42
CA ILE A 221 0.94 -29.74 4.35
C ILE A 221 0.71 -29.07 5.70
N LEU A 222 0.36 -27.79 5.71
CA LEU A 222 0.13 -27.03 6.94
C LEU A 222 -1.04 -27.57 7.76
N LEU A 223 -2.18 -27.83 7.13
CA LEU A 223 -3.37 -28.40 7.79
C LEU A 223 -3.10 -29.80 8.35
N LYS A 224 -2.39 -30.66 7.61
CA LYS A 224 -1.96 -31.99 8.09
C LYS A 224 -0.98 -31.93 9.26
N SER A 225 -0.30 -30.80 9.42
CA SER A 225 0.64 -30.56 10.51
C SER A 225 0.01 -29.83 11.71
N ASN A 226 -1.32 -29.76 11.74
CA ASN A 226 -2.17 -29.16 12.78
C ASN A 226 -2.03 -27.64 12.91
N PHE A 227 -1.64 -26.92 11.83
CA PHE A 227 -1.69 -25.47 11.81
C PHE A 227 -3.07 -24.98 11.34
N LYS A 228 -3.50 -23.85 11.88
CA LYS A 228 -4.61 -23.07 11.31
C LYS A 228 -4.08 -22.22 10.18
N VAL A 229 -4.80 -22.18 9.06
CA VAL A 229 -4.35 -21.48 7.84
C VAL A 229 -5.35 -20.42 7.44
N MET A 230 -4.91 -19.18 7.35
CA MET A 230 -5.68 -18.11 6.72
C MET A 230 -5.01 -17.73 5.40
N LEU A 231 -5.68 -18.02 4.30
CA LEU A 231 -5.28 -17.59 2.97
C LEU A 231 -5.96 -16.25 2.64
N ARG A 232 -5.16 -15.24 2.37
CA ARG A 232 -5.64 -13.95 1.88
C ARG A 232 -5.00 -13.65 0.51
N PRO A 233 -5.65 -14.03 -0.59
CA PRO A 233 -5.19 -13.66 -1.93
C PRO A 233 -5.26 -12.14 -2.14
N HIS A 234 -4.42 -11.64 -3.01
CA HIS A 234 -4.55 -10.26 -3.48
C HIS A 234 -5.92 -10.06 -4.17
N PHE A 235 -6.55 -8.90 -4.02
CA PHE A 235 -7.90 -8.66 -4.57
C PHE A 235 -8.01 -8.91 -6.08
N LYS A 236 -6.94 -8.66 -6.85
CA LYS A 236 -6.89 -8.97 -8.28
C LYS A 236 -6.97 -10.47 -8.57
N THR A 237 -6.46 -11.33 -7.67
CA THR A 237 -6.49 -12.79 -7.84
C THR A 237 -7.91 -13.33 -7.89
N PHE A 238 -8.85 -12.73 -7.14
CA PHE A 238 -10.27 -13.13 -7.21
C PHE A 238 -10.90 -12.90 -8.58
N ARG A 239 -10.38 -11.95 -9.35
CA ARG A 239 -10.82 -11.67 -10.72
C ARG A 239 -10.02 -12.46 -11.74
N ASP A 240 -8.69 -12.41 -11.62
CA ASP A 240 -7.76 -12.86 -12.67
C ASP A 240 -7.52 -14.38 -12.61
N SER A 241 -7.59 -14.99 -11.41
CA SER A 241 -7.41 -16.43 -11.15
C SER A 241 -8.64 -17.03 -10.42
N ALA A 242 -9.85 -16.60 -10.77
CA ALA A 242 -11.10 -17.02 -10.10
C ALA A 242 -11.27 -18.55 -10.03
N LYS A 243 -10.91 -19.27 -11.11
CA LYS A 243 -10.98 -20.75 -11.16
C LYS A 243 -10.11 -21.41 -10.09
N LEU A 244 -8.90 -20.90 -9.85
CA LEU A 244 -8.01 -21.42 -8.81
C LEU A 244 -8.59 -21.17 -7.42
N ILE A 245 -9.17 -19.99 -7.18
CA ILE A 245 -9.85 -19.68 -5.92
C ILE A 245 -11.03 -20.64 -5.67
N ASP A 246 -11.82 -20.94 -6.71
CA ASP A 246 -12.95 -21.88 -6.59
C ASP A 246 -12.47 -23.32 -6.30
N ILE A 247 -11.36 -23.75 -6.91
CA ILE A 247 -10.74 -25.07 -6.62
C ILE A 247 -10.29 -25.12 -5.16
N ILE A 248 -9.57 -24.11 -4.68
CA ILE A 248 -9.11 -24.03 -3.29
C ILE A 248 -10.30 -24.04 -2.33
N LYS A 249 -11.33 -23.25 -2.59
CA LYS A 249 -12.53 -23.17 -1.77
C LYS A 249 -13.21 -24.54 -1.65
N LYS A 250 -13.42 -25.25 -2.78
CA LYS A 250 -14.04 -26.59 -2.79
C LYS A 250 -13.18 -27.63 -2.07
N ARG A 251 -11.85 -27.59 -2.26
CA ARG A 251 -10.94 -28.55 -1.66
C ARG A 251 -10.93 -28.48 -0.14
N PHE A 252 -11.03 -27.30 0.43
CA PHE A 252 -10.94 -27.07 1.87
C PHE A 252 -12.31 -26.73 2.50
N GLU A 253 -13.40 -26.97 1.77
CA GLU A 253 -14.76 -26.75 2.25
C GLU A 253 -15.03 -27.62 3.49
N GLY A 254 -15.58 -26.99 4.55
CA GLY A 254 -15.87 -27.68 5.82
C GLY A 254 -14.66 -27.90 6.74
N ASN A 255 -13.45 -27.56 6.32
CA ASN A 255 -12.29 -27.60 7.22
C ASN A 255 -12.29 -26.35 8.12
N THR A 256 -12.44 -26.55 9.43
CA THR A 256 -12.53 -25.47 10.45
C THR A 256 -11.21 -24.75 10.67
N ASP A 257 -10.09 -25.35 10.29
CA ASP A 257 -8.75 -24.77 10.42
C ASP A 257 -8.30 -24.03 9.15
N PHE A 258 -9.15 -23.95 8.12
CA PHE A 258 -8.89 -23.21 6.90
C PHE A 258 -9.85 -22.01 6.74
N ILE A 259 -9.28 -20.82 6.56
CA ILE A 259 -10.03 -19.58 6.33
C ILE A 259 -9.58 -18.97 5.00
N LEU A 260 -10.52 -18.72 4.09
CA LEU A 260 -10.29 -17.90 2.88
C LEU A 260 -10.80 -16.48 3.12
N GLU A 261 -9.88 -15.54 3.35
CA GLU A 261 -10.20 -14.14 3.60
C GLU A 261 -10.26 -13.34 2.28
N LYS A 262 -11.34 -12.59 2.07
CA LYS A 262 -11.56 -11.76 0.87
C LYS A 262 -11.30 -10.29 1.09
N GLY A 263 -11.25 -9.86 2.34
CA GLY A 263 -11.16 -8.47 2.75
C GLY A 263 -9.76 -8.01 3.12
N VAL A 264 -9.72 -6.91 3.83
CA VAL A 264 -8.52 -6.44 4.52
C VAL A 264 -8.37 -7.26 5.79
N ILE A 265 -7.20 -7.89 5.99
CA ILE A 265 -6.93 -8.61 7.23
C ILE A 265 -7.01 -7.60 8.40
N PRO A 266 -7.87 -7.83 9.37
CA PRO A 266 -7.88 -7.00 10.57
C PRO A 266 -6.50 -7.03 11.25
N PRO A 267 -5.99 -5.89 11.71
CA PRO A 267 -4.65 -5.82 12.31
C PRO A 267 -4.41 -6.78 13.48
N ASN A 268 -5.45 -7.12 14.24
CA ASN A 268 -5.38 -8.10 15.32
C ASN A 268 -5.06 -9.51 14.84
N LEU A 269 -5.47 -9.90 13.63
CA LEU A 269 -5.13 -11.21 13.06
C LEU A 269 -3.65 -11.28 12.67
N PHE A 270 -3.08 -10.19 12.17
CA PHE A 270 -1.62 -10.10 11.99
C PHE A 270 -0.88 -10.26 13.31
N HIS A 271 -1.37 -9.56 14.36
CA HIS A 271 -0.75 -9.60 15.69
C HIS A 271 -0.76 -11.01 16.30
N ASN A 272 -1.86 -11.74 16.11
CA ASN A 272 -2.05 -13.06 16.70
C ASN A 272 -1.51 -14.21 15.85
N SER A 273 -1.09 -13.97 14.60
CA SER A 273 -0.49 -15.02 13.77
C SER A 273 0.89 -15.41 14.25
N GLN A 274 1.25 -16.69 14.09
CA GLN A 274 2.58 -17.20 14.39
C GLN A 274 3.61 -16.68 13.40
N CYS A 275 3.31 -16.78 12.11
CA CYS A 275 4.13 -16.22 11.04
C CYS A 275 3.31 -15.90 9.80
N MET A 276 3.95 -15.21 8.84
CA MET A 276 3.42 -14.98 7.51
C MET A 276 4.22 -15.77 6.48
N ILE A 277 3.51 -16.44 5.55
CA ILE A 277 4.09 -17.02 4.35
C ILE A 277 3.70 -16.13 3.16
N SER A 278 4.68 -15.74 2.38
CA SER A 278 4.48 -14.83 1.24
C SER A 278 5.44 -15.16 0.10
N ASP A 279 5.37 -14.39 -0.96
CA ASP A 279 6.29 -14.41 -2.07
C ASP A 279 6.79 -12.97 -2.36
N TRP A 280 6.37 -12.37 -3.47
CA TRP A 280 6.69 -11.00 -3.90
C TRP A 280 5.58 -10.01 -3.55
N SER A 281 5.06 -10.05 -2.32
CA SER A 281 3.96 -9.20 -1.86
C SER A 281 4.45 -8.16 -0.85
N GLY A 282 4.15 -6.86 -1.09
CA GLY A 282 4.56 -5.75 -0.22
C GLY A 282 4.08 -5.84 1.23
N ILE A 283 3.00 -6.59 1.48
CA ILE A 283 2.47 -6.81 2.83
C ILE A 283 3.44 -7.58 3.73
N SER A 284 4.40 -8.32 3.15
CA SER A 284 5.44 -9.03 3.90
C SER A 284 6.34 -8.07 4.68
N LEU A 285 6.71 -6.92 4.08
CA LEU A 285 7.46 -5.87 4.77
C LEU A 285 6.61 -5.18 5.83
N GLU A 286 5.34 -4.90 5.55
CA GLU A 286 4.42 -4.34 6.54
C GLU A 286 4.32 -5.24 7.77
N TYR A 287 4.17 -6.56 7.55
CA TYR A 287 4.11 -7.54 8.62
C TYR A 287 5.41 -7.60 9.43
N ALA A 288 6.54 -7.82 8.75
CA ALA A 288 7.84 -7.95 9.40
C ALA A 288 8.17 -6.69 10.21
N PHE A 289 8.02 -5.51 9.63
CA PHE A 289 8.36 -4.25 10.27
C PHE A 289 7.40 -3.81 11.37
N THR A 290 6.12 -4.20 11.29
CA THR A 290 5.15 -3.89 12.34
C THR A 290 5.32 -4.80 13.54
N PHE A 291 5.38 -6.11 13.30
CA PHE A 291 5.32 -7.11 14.38
C PHE A 291 6.68 -7.62 14.81
N GLU A 292 7.73 -7.21 14.11
CA GLU A 292 9.11 -7.67 14.31
C GLU A 292 9.18 -9.20 14.25
N ARG A 293 8.49 -9.82 13.28
CA ARG A 293 8.40 -11.27 13.11
C ARG A 293 8.92 -11.69 11.75
N SER A 294 9.51 -12.88 11.72
CA SER A 294 9.98 -13.49 10.49
C SER A 294 8.86 -13.74 9.49
N VAL A 295 9.21 -13.59 8.22
CA VAL A 295 8.38 -14.00 7.09
C VAL A 295 9.03 -15.22 6.44
N ILE A 296 8.22 -16.21 6.03
CA ILE A 296 8.68 -17.30 5.18
C ILE A 296 8.36 -16.93 3.74
N PHE A 297 9.39 -16.75 2.93
CA PHE A 297 9.27 -16.44 1.52
C PHE A 297 9.38 -17.71 0.69
N ILE A 298 8.33 -18.04 -0.05
CA ILE A 298 8.41 -19.12 -1.05
C ILE A 298 9.08 -18.56 -2.30
N ASP A 299 10.17 -19.20 -2.72
CA ASP A 299 11.03 -18.74 -3.80
C ASP A 299 10.47 -19.11 -5.18
N VAL A 300 9.34 -18.55 -5.50
CA VAL A 300 8.72 -18.61 -6.82
C VAL A 300 9.40 -17.61 -7.77
N PRO A 301 9.23 -17.74 -9.10
CA PRO A 301 9.82 -16.80 -10.07
C PRO A 301 9.55 -15.34 -9.70
N LYS A 302 10.58 -14.50 -9.84
CA LYS A 302 10.47 -13.07 -9.55
C LYS A 302 9.38 -12.43 -10.38
N LYS A 303 8.52 -11.66 -9.75
CA LYS A 303 7.52 -10.87 -10.44
C LYS A 303 8.16 -9.65 -11.10
N ILE A 304 8.13 -9.59 -12.42
CA ILE A 304 8.64 -8.44 -13.20
C ILE A 304 7.44 -7.58 -13.58
N LEU A 305 7.34 -6.39 -12.99
CA LEU A 305 6.29 -5.41 -13.32
C LEU A 305 6.79 -4.33 -14.28
N ASN A 306 8.09 -4.02 -14.23
CA ASN A 306 8.74 -3.12 -15.16
C ASN A 306 9.73 -3.91 -16.05
N PRO A 307 9.44 -4.10 -17.35
CA PRO A 307 10.37 -4.78 -18.26
C PRO A 307 11.74 -4.09 -18.38
N ASN A 308 11.79 -2.78 -18.13
CA ASN A 308 13.01 -1.96 -18.22
C ASN A 308 13.73 -1.84 -16.86
N SER A 309 13.37 -2.68 -15.87
CA SER A 309 13.98 -2.60 -14.54
C SER A 309 15.50 -2.81 -14.55
N ASN A 310 16.02 -3.55 -15.51
CA ASN A 310 17.46 -3.82 -15.65
C ASN A 310 18.28 -2.60 -16.14
N ASP A 311 17.64 -1.53 -16.61
CA ASP A 311 18.32 -0.29 -16.99
C ASP A 311 18.89 0.43 -15.76
N ILE A 312 18.34 0.14 -14.58
CA ILE A 312 18.77 0.70 -13.29
C ILE A 312 19.60 -0.37 -12.57
N SER A 313 20.90 -0.12 -12.41
CA SER A 313 21.86 -1.06 -11.81
C SER A 313 21.83 -1.08 -10.28
N LEU A 314 20.63 -0.97 -9.68
CA LEU A 314 20.42 -1.07 -8.23
C LEU A 314 19.63 -2.34 -7.92
N GLU A 315 20.04 -3.04 -6.87
CA GLU A 315 19.30 -4.22 -6.41
C GLU A 315 17.99 -3.79 -5.73
N PRO A 316 16.83 -4.30 -6.19
CA PRO A 316 15.55 -4.02 -5.57
C PRO A 316 15.51 -4.43 -4.10
N ILE A 317 14.89 -3.59 -3.25
CA ILE A 317 14.78 -3.86 -1.81
C ILE A 317 14.07 -5.18 -1.51
N GLU A 318 13.07 -5.53 -2.29
CA GLU A 318 12.32 -6.79 -2.16
C GLU A 318 13.16 -8.04 -2.45
N ILE A 319 14.35 -7.90 -3.02
CA ILE A 319 15.34 -8.99 -3.17
C ILE A 319 16.30 -8.97 -1.99
N SER A 320 16.96 -7.83 -1.76
CA SER A 320 18.08 -7.69 -0.83
C SER A 320 17.69 -7.80 0.64
N ILE A 321 16.39 -7.80 0.96
CA ILE A 321 15.91 -7.79 2.34
C ILE A 321 15.34 -9.15 2.81
N ARG A 322 14.92 -10.04 1.90
CA ARG A 322 14.15 -11.25 2.24
C ARG A 322 14.87 -12.17 3.23
N ASP A 323 16.15 -12.44 3.00
CA ASP A 323 17.02 -13.27 3.87
C ASP A 323 17.34 -12.62 5.21
N LYS A 324 17.17 -11.30 5.31
CA LYS A 324 17.43 -10.51 6.52
C LYS A 324 16.23 -10.40 7.44
N ILE A 325 15.01 -10.52 6.90
CA ILE A 325 13.76 -10.40 7.66
C ILE A 325 12.97 -11.71 7.72
N GLY A 326 13.55 -12.82 7.24
CA GLY A 326 12.87 -14.09 7.23
C GLY A 326 13.67 -15.21 6.59
N HIS A 327 12.96 -16.22 6.15
CA HIS A 327 13.52 -17.44 5.56
C HIS A 327 13.04 -17.61 4.13
N ILE A 328 13.95 -18.01 3.24
CA ILE A 328 13.62 -18.31 1.84
C ILE A 328 13.53 -19.83 1.68
N LEU A 329 12.38 -20.31 1.21
CA LEU A 329 12.12 -21.74 1.03
C LEU A 329 11.74 -22.04 -0.44
N SER A 330 12.40 -23.04 -1.02
CA SER A 330 12.06 -23.50 -2.37
C SER A 330 10.66 -24.17 -2.40
N PRO A 331 9.85 -23.93 -3.45
CA PRO A 331 8.57 -24.63 -3.63
C PRO A 331 8.73 -26.15 -3.79
N ASN A 332 9.95 -26.64 -4.05
CA ASN A 332 10.27 -28.07 -4.14
C ASN A 332 10.54 -28.74 -2.77
N THR A 333 10.65 -27.94 -1.69
CA THR A 333 10.98 -28.45 -0.32
C THR A 333 9.93 -28.03 0.71
N LEU A 334 8.66 -27.95 0.32
CA LEU A 334 7.56 -27.53 1.20
C LEU A 334 7.34 -28.48 2.39
N GLU A 335 7.78 -29.72 2.32
CA GLU A 335 7.73 -30.67 3.43
C GLU A 335 8.55 -30.22 4.65
N LYS A 336 9.52 -29.32 4.46
CA LYS A 336 10.31 -28.71 5.56
C LYS A 336 9.57 -27.58 6.27
N LEU A 337 8.45 -27.10 5.68
CA LEU A 337 7.74 -25.90 6.16
C LEU A 337 7.23 -26.06 7.61
N PRO A 338 6.62 -27.18 8.02
CA PRO A 338 6.14 -27.35 9.40
C PRO A 338 7.26 -27.24 10.44
N ASP A 339 8.40 -27.85 10.17
CA ASP A 339 9.54 -27.82 11.11
C ASP A 339 10.13 -26.42 11.18
N LEU A 340 10.30 -25.76 10.04
CA LEU A 340 10.75 -24.37 9.99
C LEU A 340 9.82 -23.46 10.82
N ILE A 341 8.51 -23.60 10.70
CA ILE A 341 7.55 -22.79 11.47
C ILE A 341 7.70 -23.04 12.98
N ARG A 342 7.86 -24.30 13.40
CA ARG A 342 8.05 -24.64 14.82
C ARG A 342 9.38 -24.09 15.37
N ASP A 343 10.40 -24.04 14.55
CA ASP A 343 11.72 -23.50 14.95
C ASP A 343 11.72 -21.98 15.10
N LEU A 344 10.81 -21.24 14.38
CA LEU A 344 10.66 -19.79 14.55
C LEU A 344 10.30 -19.39 16.00
N ASP A 345 9.48 -20.17 16.69
CA ASP A 345 9.14 -19.92 18.10
C ASP A 345 10.34 -20.01 19.07
N LYS A 346 11.40 -20.70 18.70
CA LYS A 346 12.56 -20.95 19.56
C LYS A 346 13.65 -19.88 19.44
N ASN A 347 13.70 -19.13 18.33
CA ASN A 347 14.80 -18.21 17.98
C ASN A 347 14.39 -16.75 17.83
N ASP A 348 13.21 -16.37 18.30
CA ASP A 348 12.49 -15.15 17.90
C ASP A 348 13.23 -13.83 18.28
N GLN A 349 13.88 -13.74 19.46
CA GLN A 349 14.46 -12.49 19.95
C GLN A 349 15.56 -11.92 19.06
N LYS A 350 16.45 -12.74 18.53
CA LYS A 350 17.57 -12.27 17.70
C LYS A 350 17.07 -11.72 16.36
N ILE A 351 16.13 -12.41 15.74
CA ILE A 351 15.53 -11.98 14.47
C ILE A 351 14.68 -10.72 14.67
N ASN A 352 13.98 -10.61 15.78
CA ASN A 352 13.19 -9.44 16.10
C ASN A 352 14.04 -8.18 16.21
N GLU A 353 15.17 -8.25 16.90
CA GLU A 353 16.12 -7.15 17.00
C GLU A 353 16.72 -6.79 15.63
N GLN A 354 17.08 -7.81 14.86
CA GLN A 354 17.57 -7.62 13.50
C GLN A 354 16.54 -6.93 12.60
N ILE A 355 15.27 -7.33 12.66
CA ILE A 355 14.19 -6.70 11.88
C ILE A 355 13.99 -5.23 12.30
N LYS A 356 14.06 -4.91 13.59
CA LYS A 356 14.01 -3.52 14.09
C LYS A 356 15.15 -2.67 13.52
N GLU A 357 16.36 -3.20 13.52
CA GLU A 357 17.52 -2.51 12.97
C GLU A 357 17.38 -2.29 11.46
N ILE A 358 16.95 -3.31 10.73
CA ILE A 358 16.69 -3.22 9.28
C ILE A 358 15.60 -2.19 8.99
N ARG A 359 14.48 -2.22 9.73
CA ARG A 359 13.41 -1.22 9.60
C ARG A 359 13.96 0.20 9.74
N SER A 360 14.77 0.46 10.75
CA SER A 360 15.33 1.80 11.01
C SER A 360 16.26 2.29 9.89
N LYS A 361 16.89 1.37 9.16
CA LYS A 361 17.75 1.67 8.00
C LYS A 361 16.96 1.77 6.68
N THR A 362 15.80 1.14 6.63
CA THR A 362 14.99 0.99 5.39
C THR A 362 13.90 2.04 5.27
N VAL A 363 13.34 2.50 6.40
CA VAL A 363 12.20 3.43 6.41
C VAL A 363 12.58 4.69 7.18
N TYR A 364 12.38 5.85 6.53
CA TYR A 364 12.57 7.15 7.16
C TYR A 364 11.50 7.42 8.22
N ASN A 365 11.83 8.18 9.23
CA ASN A 365 10.90 8.79 10.20
C ASN A 365 9.83 7.81 10.72
N VAL A 366 10.22 6.61 11.09
CA VAL A 366 9.28 5.58 11.61
C VAL A 366 8.52 6.12 12.81
N GLY A 367 7.20 6.15 12.72
CA GLY A 367 6.29 6.73 13.72
C GLY A 367 6.04 8.23 13.57
N GLU A 368 6.76 8.92 12.67
CA GLU A 368 6.68 10.37 12.49
C GLU A 368 6.51 10.81 11.02
N SER A 369 6.26 9.88 10.10
CA SER A 369 6.12 10.20 8.67
C SER A 369 5.09 11.29 8.43
N ALA A 370 3.94 11.21 9.09
CA ALA A 370 2.86 12.18 8.97
C ALA A 370 3.29 13.61 9.32
N VAL A 371 4.07 13.77 10.39
CA VAL A 371 4.58 15.07 10.85
C VAL A 371 5.49 15.69 9.78
N VAL A 372 6.38 14.88 9.20
CA VAL A 372 7.30 15.34 8.14
C VAL A 372 6.52 15.76 6.88
N GLY A 373 5.57 14.93 6.45
CA GLY A 373 4.75 15.23 5.27
C GLY A 373 3.86 16.45 5.45
N ALA A 374 3.25 16.60 6.62
CA ALA A 374 2.36 17.71 6.93
C ALA A 374 3.12 19.04 7.02
N LYS A 375 4.30 19.06 7.64
CA LYS A 375 5.19 20.24 7.65
C LYS A 375 5.59 20.67 6.25
N TYR A 376 5.93 19.70 5.38
CA TYR A 376 6.27 20.00 3.99
C TYR A 376 5.08 20.62 3.23
N ILE A 377 3.88 20.06 3.38
CA ILE A 377 2.65 20.57 2.76
C ILE A 377 2.36 21.99 3.26
N GLN A 378 2.47 22.24 4.58
CA GLN A 378 2.29 23.58 5.16
C GLN A 378 3.26 24.60 4.55
N GLN A 379 4.55 24.28 4.48
CA GLN A 379 5.56 25.13 3.87
C GLN A 379 5.26 25.46 2.40
N LEU A 380 4.74 24.49 1.65
CA LEU A 380 4.29 24.72 0.27
C LEU A 380 3.12 25.72 0.23
N ILE A 381 2.12 25.58 1.09
CA ILE A 381 0.97 26.48 1.16
C ILE A 381 1.43 27.91 1.50
N GLU A 382 2.34 28.05 2.46
CA GLU A 382 2.93 29.36 2.83
C GLU A 382 3.63 30.03 1.63
N LYS A 383 4.40 29.28 0.84
CA LYS A 383 5.02 29.79 -0.40
C LYS A 383 4.00 30.25 -1.43
N PHE A 384 2.88 29.51 -1.59
CA PHE A 384 1.80 29.92 -2.49
C PHE A 384 1.04 31.16 -2.01
N ASN A 385 1.06 31.46 -0.72
CA ASN A 385 0.44 32.66 -0.15
C ASN A 385 1.35 33.91 -0.28
N SER A 386 2.66 33.67 -0.41
CA SER A 386 3.68 34.76 -0.46
C SER A 386 3.96 35.25 -1.90
N ASN A 387 3.52 34.50 -2.91
CA ASN A 387 3.62 34.80 -4.34
C ASN A 387 2.27 35.23 -4.90
#